data_0c6d41a2044036384995398d2d64da99
#
_entry.id   0c6d41a2044036384995398d2d64da99
#
_cell.length_a   1.000
_cell.length_b   1.000
_cell.length_c   1.000
_cell.angle_alpha   90.00
_cell.angle_beta   90.00
_cell.angle_gamma   90.00
#
_symmetry.space_group_name_H-M   'P 1'
#
loop_
_entity.id
_entity.type
_entity.pdbx_description
1 polymer ?
#
loop_
_entity_poly.entity_id
_entity_poly.type
_entity_poly.pdbx_seq_one_letter_code
_entity_poly.pdbx_strand_id
1 'polypeptide(L)'
;MANQVQRQEQQRSITVNTLIKQDSYKKRFNELLGKKAPGFISSMLNVANLPTLKDAEPNSIISSAVVAATLDLPIDQNLGFAYIVPYNTKVGNEYIKKAQFQMGYKGYIQLAMRTGQYKTINAIEVYEGEIKRVNRLTGEIEFDYDNEFINREIVVGYVAYFKLLNGFEKTVYMSKEEMEIHAKKYSQSYSSSKDWVVKGSLWSTDFDGMAIKTVLKRLLSKYGILSIEMQSAITNDQAVINDGTPEYVDNQVREELLQNANKKTIGIPVDAVETEFKEVKDVENNNIQETIDQPMFEGPGF
;
A
#
# COMPACT_ATOMS: atom_id res chain seq x y z
N MET A 1 41.93 -19.95 15.54
CA MET A 1 41.36 -18.81 16.29
C MET A 1 41.48 -17.45 15.54
N ALA A 2 42.63 -17.11 14.94
CA ALA A 2 42.78 -15.83 14.21
C ALA A 2 41.83 -15.64 13.02
N ASN A 3 41.52 -16.69 12.25
CA ASN A 3 40.60 -16.63 11.11
C ASN A 3 39.10 -16.45 11.48
N GLN A 4 38.71 -16.80 12.70
CA GLN A 4 37.34 -16.55 13.19
C GLN A 4 37.18 -15.14 13.70
N VAL A 5 38.22 -14.58 14.30
CA VAL A 5 38.23 -13.17 14.76
C VAL A 5 38.22 -12.21 13.55
N GLN A 6 38.98 -12.53 12.50
CA GLN A 6 38.97 -11.72 11.26
C GLN A 6 37.65 -11.82 10.50
N ARG A 7 36.92 -12.94 10.52
CA ARG A 7 35.57 -13.06 9.97
C ARG A 7 34.54 -12.26 10.80
N GLN A 8 34.68 -12.22 12.10
CA GLN A 8 33.84 -11.41 12.99
C GLN A 8 34.16 -9.91 12.87
N GLU A 9 35.39 -9.51 12.59
CA GLU A 9 35.74 -8.11 12.34
C GLU A 9 35.32 -7.63 10.95
N GLN A 10 35.24 -8.48 9.93
CA GLN A 10 34.69 -8.15 8.61
C GLN A 10 33.15 -8.13 8.60
N GLN A 11 32.48 -8.71 9.57
CA GLN A 11 31.06 -8.50 9.86
C GLN A 11 30.79 -7.21 10.65
N ARG A 12 31.79 -6.35 10.85
CA ARG A 12 31.59 -4.98 11.36
C ARG A 12 30.65 -4.22 10.45
N SER A 13 29.39 -4.48 10.74
CA SER A 13 28.24 -3.58 10.55
C SER A 13 28.29 -2.75 9.26
N ILE A 14 27.92 -3.38 8.15
CA ILE A 14 27.38 -2.65 7.03
C ILE A 14 26.21 -1.85 7.61
N THR A 15 26.35 -0.54 7.66
CA THR A 15 25.29 0.38 8.14
C THR A 15 24.56 0.99 6.96
N VAL A 16 23.33 1.49 7.17
CA VAL A 16 22.60 2.27 6.16
C VAL A 16 23.45 3.44 5.67
N ASN A 17 24.17 4.11 6.59
CA ASN A 17 25.07 5.22 6.24
C ASN A 17 26.23 4.81 5.32
N THR A 18 26.73 3.57 5.48
CA THR A 18 27.80 3.05 4.61
C THR A 18 27.25 2.66 3.24
N LEU A 19 26.08 2.03 3.18
CA LEU A 19 25.46 1.60 1.93
C LEU A 19 25.02 2.79 1.08
N ILE A 20 24.41 3.82 1.69
CA ILE A 20 23.90 4.97 0.94
C ILE A 20 25.02 5.83 0.31
N LYS A 21 26.28 5.66 0.77
CA LYS A 21 27.44 6.30 0.14
C LYS A 21 27.82 5.67 -1.20
N GLN A 22 27.36 4.46 -1.48
CA GLN A 22 27.59 3.82 -2.77
C GLN A 22 26.81 4.55 -3.86
N ASP A 23 27.45 4.74 -5.00
CA ASP A 23 26.89 5.53 -6.10
C ASP A 23 25.59 4.94 -6.68
N SER A 24 25.44 3.61 -6.62
CA SER A 24 24.23 2.90 -7.06
C SER A 24 22.97 3.34 -6.29
N TYR A 25 23.06 3.42 -4.95
CA TYR A 25 21.94 3.86 -4.13
C TYR A 25 21.64 5.34 -4.29
N LYS A 26 22.67 6.19 -4.30
CA LYS A 26 22.48 7.63 -4.53
C LYS A 26 21.84 7.90 -5.89
N LYS A 27 22.31 7.22 -6.94
CA LYS A 27 21.76 7.34 -8.29
C LYS A 27 20.29 6.96 -8.30
N ARG A 28 19.93 5.84 -7.68
CA ARG A 28 18.52 5.37 -7.59
C ARG A 28 17.60 6.39 -6.91
N PHE A 29 17.99 6.96 -5.78
CA PHE A 29 17.19 7.99 -5.11
C PHE A 29 17.12 9.29 -5.93
N ASN A 30 18.20 9.68 -6.62
CA ASN A 30 18.20 10.84 -7.50
C ASN A 30 17.28 10.62 -8.73
N GLU A 31 17.24 9.44 -9.30
CA GLU A 31 16.33 9.08 -10.40
C GLU A 31 14.85 9.13 -9.95
N LEU A 32 14.53 8.67 -8.73
CA LEU A 32 13.18 8.66 -8.21
C LEU A 32 12.69 10.05 -7.76
N LEU A 33 13.54 10.82 -7.08
CA LEU A 33 13.13 12.01 -6.34
C LEU A 33 13.75 13.32 -6.90
N GLY A 34 14.71 13.23 -7.81
CA GLY A 34 15.41 14.40 -8.36
C GLY A 34 15.95 15.30 -7.26
N LYS A 35 15.55 16.57 -7.28
CA LYS A 35 16.02 17.58 -6.30
C LYS A 35 15.62 17.30 -4.85
N LYS A 36 14.63 16.43 -4.61
CA LYS A 36 14.17 16.05 -3.26
C LYS A 36 15.06 14.96 -2.62
N ALA A 37 15.89 14.25 -3.42
CA ALA A 37 16.66 13.09 -2.96
C ALA A 37 17.56 13.37 -1.74
N PRO A 38 18.34 14.48 -1.67
CA PRO A 38 19.18 14.74 -0.50
C PRO A 38 18.40 14.85 0.81
N GLY A 39 17.26 15.55 0.79
CA GLY A 39 16.38 15.69 1.96
C GLY A 39 15.77 14.36 2.38
N PHE A 40 15.32 13.57 1.42
CA PHE A 40 14.76 12.24 1.67
C PHE A 40 15.80 11.28 2.27
N ILE A 41 17.01 11.26 1.72
CA ILE A 41 18.14 10.46 2.24
C ILE A 41 18.45 10.85 3.69
N SER A 42 18.46 12.15 4.00
CA SER A 42 18.66 12.63 5.38
C SER A 42 17.55 12.10 6.30
N SER A 43 16.28 12.16 5.90
CA SER A 43 15.16 11.62 6.66
C SER A 43 15.30 10.10 6.85
N MET A 44 15.72 9.37 5.81
CA MET A 44 15.96 7.93 5.91
C MET A 44 17.07 7.58 6.92
N LEU A 45 18.16 8.34 6.93
CA LEU A 45 19.24 8.16 7.90
C LEU A 45 18.75 8.42 9.33
N ASN A 46 17.93 9.46 9.54
CA ASN A 46 17.32 9.72 10.84
C ASN A 46 16.44 8.56 11.31
N VAL A 47 15.59 8.03 10.43
CA VAL A 47 14.73 6.89 10.72
C VAL A 47 15.56 5.63 11.01
N ALA A 48 16.61 5.37 10.25
CA ALA A 48 17.52 4.23 10.46
C ALA A 48 18.24 4.25 11.82
N ASN A 49 18.46 5.45 12.36
CA ASN A 49 19.10 5.64 13.67
C ASN A 49 18.12 5.56 14.86
N LEU A 50 16.84 5.37 14.62
CA LEU A 50 15.87 5.16 15.71
C LEU A 50 16.21 3.90 16.51
N PRO A 51 16.04 3.91 17.84
CA PRO A 51 16.35 2.74 18.69
C PRO A 51 15.65 1.45 18.23
N THR A 52 14.47 1.59 17.64
CA THR A 52 13.68 0.46 17.14
C THR A 52 14.27 -0.18 15.88
N LEU A 53 14.95 0.60 15.02
CA LEU A 53 15.49 0.18 13.72
C LEU A 53 17.01 0.00 13.72
N LYS A 54 17.70 0.42 14.77
CA LYS A 54 19.17 0.41 14.86
C LYS A 54 19.79 -0.95 14.53
N ASP A 55 19.13 -2.05 14.95
CA ASP A 55 19.60 -3.41 14.76
C ASP A 55 18.91 -4.12 13.59
N ALA A 56 18.14 -3.41 12.77
CA ALA A 56 17.49 -3.96 11.59
C ALA A 56 18.51 -4.09 10.45
N GLU A 57 18.26 -5.07 9.57
CA GLU A 57 19.07 -5.30 8.38
C GLU A 57 19.09 -4.03 7.49
N PRO A 58 20.28 -3.45 7.21
CA PRO A 58 20.36 -2.16 6.51
C PRO A 58 19.73 -2.16 5.12
N ASN A 59 19.86 -3.26 4.36
CA ASN A 59 19.26 -3.38 3.03
C ASN A 59 17.73 -3.32 3.09
N SER A 60 17.11 -3.93 4.11
CA SER A 60 15.65 -3.89 4.27
C SER A 60 15.14 -2.47 4.57
N ILE A 61 15.91 -1.66 5.32
CA ILE A 61 15.59 -0.25 5.57
C ILE A 61 15.64 0.54 4.27
N ILE A 62 16.71 0.36 3.47
CA ILE A 62 16.87 1.07 2.19
C ILE A 62 15.77 0.64 1.21
N SER A 63 15.46 -0.65 1.11
CA SER A 63 14.40 -1.17 0.24
C SER A 63 13.03 -0.61 0.61
N SER A 64 12.71 -0.54 1.91
CA SER A 64 11.49 0.09 2.41
C SER A 64 11.44 1.59 2.09
N ALA A 65 12.57 2.29 2.21
CA ALA A 65 12.68 3.70 1.86
C ALA A 65 12.54 3.93 0.34
N VAL A 66 13.05 3.02 -0.50
CA VAL A 66 12.86 3.08 -1.96
C VAL A 66 11.38 2.99 -2.34
N VAL A 67 10.60 2.12 -1.67
CA VAL A 67 9.13 2.08 -1.90
C VAL A 67 8.49 3.42 -1.58
N ALA A 68 8.81 4.01 -0.42
CA ALA A 68 8.29 5.34 -0.06
C ALA A 68 8.70 6.42 -1.07
N ALA A 69 9.96 6.37 -1.55
CA ALA A 69 10.48 7.29 -2.56
C ALA A 69 9.74 7.15 -3.91
N THR A 70 9.46 5.90 -4.34
CA THR A 70 8.69 5.63 -5.56
C THR A 70 7.28 6.20 -5.49
N LEU A 71 6.69 6.23 -4.28
CA LEU A 71 5.38 6.83 -4.02
C LEU A 71 5.44 8.35 -3.77
N ASP A 72 6.64 8.95 -3.76
CA ASP A 72 6.89 10.34 -3.36
C ASP A 72 6.22 10.67 -2.00
N LEU A 73 6.38 9.77 -1.02
CA LEU A 73 5.83 9.93 0.32
C LEU A 73 6.95 10.14 1.35
N PRO A 74 6.81 11.12 2.26
CA PRO A 74 7.76 11.31 3.35
C PRO A 74 7.67 10.16 4.35
N ILE A 75 8.83 9.76 4.88
CA ILE A 75 8.96 8.69 5.88
C ILE A 75 9.14 9.21 7.31
N ASP A 76 8.94 10.49 7.53
CA ASP A 76 8.94 11.07 8.86
C ASP A 76 7.72 10.58 9.64
N GLN A 77 7.98 9.91 10.78
CA GLN A 77 6.92 9.31 11.59
C GLN A 77 5.89 10.33 12.11
N ASN A 78 6.33 11.59 12.33
CA ASN A 78 5.45 12.65 12.81
C ASN A 78 4.45 13.12 11.74
N LEU A 79 4.73 12.89 10.46
CA LEU A 79 3.85 13.30 9.37
C LEU A 79 2.73 12.30 9.09
N GLY A 80 2.95 11.00 9.33
CA GLY A 80 1.93 9.97 9.23
C GLY A 80 1.60 9.52 7.80
N PHE A 81 2.48 9.76 6.81
CA PHE A 81 2.26 9.34 5.42
C PHE A 81 2.78 7.93 5.15
N ALA A 82 4.01 7.66 5.55
CA ALA A 82 4.65 6.36 5.43
C ALA A 82 5.57 6.11 6.61
N TYR A 83 5.72 4.84 6.97
CA TYR A 83 6.53 4.39 8.08
C TYR A 83 7.48 3.28 7.63
N ILE A 84 8.63 3.24 8.27
CA ILE A 84 9.55 2.10 8.22
C ILE A 84 9.54 1.51 9.62
N VAL A 85 9.06 0.28 9.75
CA VAL A 85 8.89 -0.37 11.06
C VAL A 85 9.72 -1.64 11.15
N PRO A 86 10.27 -1.97 12.35
CA PRO A 86 11.03 -3.19 12.53
C PRO A 86 10.11 -4.40 12.57
N TYR A 87 10.58 -5.50 12.01
CA TYR A 87 9.93 -6.78 12.05
C TYR A 87 10.95 -7.93 12.22
N ASN A 88 10.62 -8.91 13.06
CA ASN A 88 11.45 -10.09 13.25
C ASN A 88 11.02 -11.19 12.29
N THR A 89 11.87 -11.49 11.30
CA THR A 89 11.65 -12.56 10.33
C THR A 89 12.51 -13.77 10.72
N LYS A 90 11.93 -14.97 10.66
CA LYS A 90 12.68 -16.20 10.87
C LYS A 90 13.38 -16.60 9.55
N VAL A 91 14.69 -16.62 9.57
CA VAL A 91 15.53 -17.08 8.44
C VAL A 91 16.31 -18.31 8.90
N GLY A 92 15.90 -19.49 8.42
CA GLY A 92 16.43 -20.75 8.93
C GLY A 92 16.08 -20.96 10.41
N ASN A 93 17.09 -21.08 11.27
CA ASN A 93 16.91 -21.22 12.72
C ASN A 93 17.09 -19.92 13.52
N GLU A 94 17.40 -18.81 12.86
CA GLU A 94 17.66 -17.53 13.50
C GLU A 94 16.54 -16.51 13.21
N TYR A 95 16.36 -15.56 14.15
CA TYR A 95 15.48 -14.42 13.95
C TYR A 95 16.31 -13.21 13.54
N ILE A 96 16.04 -12.68 12.38
CA ILE A 96 16.67 -11.46 11.86
C ILE A 96 15.65 -10.33 11.92
N LYS A 97 16.06 -9.19 12.49
CA LYS A 97 15.25 -7.99 12.48
C LYS A 97 15.37 -7.33 11.10
N LYS A 98 14.29 -7.27 10.37
CA LYS A 98 14.16 -6.57 9.08
C LYS A 98 13.27 -5.34 9.21
N ALA A 99 13.42 -4.42 8.29
CA ALA A 99 12.52 -3.29 8.15
C ALA A 99 11.39 -3.62 7.16
N GLN A 100 10.21 -3.12 7.46
CA GLN A 100 9.00 -3.29 6.68
C GLN A 100 8.44 -1.90 6.33
N PHE A 101 8.05 -1.72 5.07
CA PHE A 101 7.32 -0.54 4.65
C PHE A 101 5.86 -0.62 5.14
N GLN A 102 5.36 0.48 5.69
CA GLN A 102 3.94 0.60 6.04
C GLN A 102 3.38 1.95 5.59
N MET A 103 2.24 1.88 4.92
CA MET A 103 1.46 3.08 4.60
C MET A 103 0.79 3.63 5.85
N GLY A 104 0.80 4.95 6.00
CA GLY A 104 -0.10 5.64 6.92
C GLY A 104 -1.44 5.96 6.24
N TYR A 105 -2.49 6.20 7.02
CA TYR A 105 -3.78 6.60 6.44
C TYR A 105 -3.70 7.92 5.66
N LYS A 106 -2.88 8.87 6.12
CA LYS A 106 -2.62 10.12 5.39
C LYS A 106 -1.94 9.89 4.05
N GLY A 107 -1.09 8.85 3.94
CA GLY A 107 -0.47 8.45 2.68
C GLY A 107 -1.50 7.96 1.67
N TYR A 108 -2.45 7.14 2.09
CA TYR A 108 -3.56 6.71 1.23
C TYR A 108 -4.39 7.89 0.72
N ILE A 109 -4.74 8.83 1.61
CA ILE A 109 -5.46 10.06 1.24
C ILE A 109 -4.65 10.87 0.23
N GLN A 110 -3.35 11.04 0.48
CA GLN A 110 -2.46 11.81 -0.40
C GLN A 110 -2.39 11.20 -1.81
N LEU A 111 -2.25 9.88 -1.92
CA LEU A 111 -2.24 9.20 -3.23
C LEU A 111 -3.59 9.30 -3.94
N ALA A 112 -4.68 9.15 -3.20
CA ALA A 112 -6.03 9.33 -3.75
C ALA A 112 -6.21 10.76 -4.30
N MET A 113 -5.85 11.78 -3.53
CA MET A 113 -5.96 13.19 -3.93
C MET A 113 -5.10 13.52 -5.16
N ARG A 114 -3.92 12.92 -5.32
CA ARG A 114 -3.05 13.11 -6.49
C ARG A 114 -3.70 12.69 -7.81
N THR A 115 -4.67 11.78 -7.77
CA THR A 115 -5.42 11.38 -8.98
C THR A 115 -6.29 12.51 -9.56
N GLY A 116 -6.60 13.53 -8.76
CA GLY A 116 -7.51 14.62 -9.14
C GLY A 116 -8.96 14.20 -9.31
N GLN A 117 -9.33 12.95 -8.96
CA GLN A 117 -10.68 12.42 -9.19
C GLN A 117 -11.58 12.48 -7.94
N TYR A 118 -11.00 12.69 -6.78
CA TYR A 118 -11.75 12.72 -5.51
C TYR A 118 -12.22 14.14 -5.20
N LYS A 119 -13.54 14.31 -5.08
CA LYS A 119 -14.16 15.55 -4.57
C LYS A 119 -14.01 15.63 -3.05
N THR A 120 -14.17 14.52 -2.37
CA THR A 120 -14.07 14.38 -0.92
C THR A 120 -13.58 12.98 -0.59
N ILE A 121 -12.72 12.87 0.42
CA ILE A 121 -12.30 11.61 1.03
C ILE A 121 -12.04 11.84 2.51
N ASN A 122 -12.58 10.98 3.35
CA ASN A 122 -12.42 11.06 4.81
C ASN A 122 -12.50 9.67 5.45
N ALA A 123 -11.92 9.55 6.63
CA ALA A 123 -12.10 8.41 7.50
C ALA A 123 -12.03 8.88 8.96
N ILE A 124 -12.99 8.46 9.77
CA ILE A 124 -13.19 8.93 11.14
C ILE A 124 -13.65 7.79 12.05
N GLU A 125 -13.48 8.01 13.35
CA GLU A 125 -14.16 7.25 14.39
C GLU A 125 -15.65 7.58 14.38
N VAL A 126 -16.46 6.63 14.82
CA VAL A 126 -17.90 6.79 15.04
C VAL A 126 -18.18 6.55 16.51
N TYR A 127 -18.86 7.50 17.12
CA TYR A 127 -19.16 7.48 18.54
C TYR A 127 -20.56 6.92 18.83
N GLU A 128 -20.75 6.50 20.07
CA GLU A 128 -22.04 5.99 20.53
C GLU A 128 -23.14 7.06 20.37
N GLY A 129 -24.25 6.67 19.72
CA GLY A 129 -25.36 7.56 19.41
C GLY A 129 -25.26 8.35 18.11
N GLU A 130 -24.12 8.32 17.39
CA GLU A 130 -23.97 9.04 16.11
C GLU A 130 -24.64 8.37 14.91
N ILE A 131 -24.88 7.04 14.96
CA ILE A 131 -25.49 6.30 13.86
C ILE A 131 -26.96 6.07 14.14
N LYS A 132 -27.83 6.55 13.27
CA LYS A 132 -29.26 6.25 13.25
C LYS A 132 -29.56 4.95 12.50
N ARG A 133 -28.89 4.72 11.35
CA ARG A 133 -29.16 3.57 10.50
C ARG A 133 -27.95 3.23 9.64
N VAL A 134 -27.71 1.91 9.48
CA VAL A 134 -26.73 1.36 8.52
C VAL A 134 -27.48 0.49 7.52
N ASN A 135 -27.37 0.81 6.23
CA ASN A 135 -27.86 -0.03 5.15
C ASN A 135 -26.72 -0.94 4.67
N ARG A 136 -26.73 -2.20 5.08
CA ARG A 136 -25.68 -3.17 4.72
C ARG A 136 -25.60 -3.47 3.23
N LEU A 137 -26.66 -3.29 2.47
CA LEU A 137 -26.70 -3.57 1.04
C LEU A 137 -26.01 -2.46 0.25
N THR A 138 -26.39 -1.19 0.51
CA THR A 138 -25.82 -0.03 -0.20
C THR A 138 -24.53 0.45 0.45
N GLY A 139 -24.35 0.20 1.75
CA GLY A 139 -23.27 0.72 2.58
C GLY A 139 -23.53 2.16 3.03
N GLU A 140 -24.74 2.68 2.83
CA GLU A 140 -25.12 4.01 3.29
C GLU A 140 -25.28 4.03 4.80
N ILE A 141 -24.83 5.13 5.41
CA ILE A 141 -24.94 5.37 6.84
C ILE A 141 -25.67 6.70 7.02
N GLU A 142 -26.73 6.65 7.81
CA GLU A 142 -27.45 7.84 8.25
C GLU A 142 -26.94 8.20 9.63
N PHE A 143 -26.28 9.37 9.71
CA PHE A 143 -25.81 9.93 10.99
C PHE A 143 -26.92 10.73 11.65
N ASP A 144 -27.00 10.67 12.95
CA ASP A 144 -27.91 11.45 13.79
C ASP A 144 -27.14 12.63 14.39
N TYR A 145 -27.04 13.73 13.65
CA TYR A 145 -26.33 14.92 14.09
C TYR A 145 -27.08 15.73 15.18
N ASP A 146 -28.37 15.48 15.31
CA ASP A 146 -29.26 16.20 16.24
C ASP A 146 -29.43 15.44 17.57
N ASN A 147 -28.79 14.28 17.72
CA ASN A 147 -28.86 13.49 18.94
C ASN A 147 -28.08 14.18 20.07
N GLU A 148 -28.77 14.64 21.08
CA GLU A 148 -28.18 15.27 22.27
C GLU A 148 -27.43 14.26 23.18
N PHE A 149 -27.59 12.96 22.93
CA PHE A 149 -27.00 11.87 23.74
C PHE A 149 -25.77 11.23 23.09
N ILE A 150 -25.11 11.92 22.15
CA ILE A 150 -23.85 11.42 21.57
C ILE A 150 -22.77 11.36 22.66
N ASN A 151 -22.28 10.15 22.92
CA ASN A 151 -21.19 9.95 23.84
C ASN A 151 -19.85 9.84 23.09
N ARG A 152 -19.11 10.94 23.03
CA ARG A 152 -17.82 11.04 22.33
C ARG A 152 -16.65 10.38 23.06
N GLU A 153 -16.87 9.78 24.23
CA GLU A 153 -15.86 8.99 24.93
C GLU A 153 -15.86 7.52 24.48
N ILE A 154 -16.96 7.06 23.86
CA ILE A 154 -17.14 5.68 23.44
C ILE A 154 -17.12 5.57 21.91
N VAL A 155 -16.02 5.06 21.36
CA VAL A 155 -15.92 4.70 19.94
C VAL A 155 -16.61 3.36 19.72
N VAL A 156 -17.64 3.34 18.84
CA VAL A 156 -18.41 2.12 18.49
C VAL A 156 -18.04 1.56 17.12
N GLY A 157 -17.30 2.32 16.31
CA GLY A 157 -16.87 1.86 14.99
C GLY A 157 -16.04 2.89 14.24
N TYR A 158 -15.77 2.57 12.99
CA TYR A 158 -14.94 3.39 12.09
C TYR A 158 -15.58 3.43 10.71
N VAL A 159 -15.57 4.59 10.10
CA VAL A 159 -16.14 4.81 8.79
C VAL A 159 -15.14 5.48 7.87
N ALA A 160 -15.12 5.03 6.62
CA ALA A 160 -14.42 5.72 5.55
C ALA A 160 -15.41 6.02 4.42
N TYR A 161 -15.29 7.20 3.84
CA TYR A 161 -16.15 7.71 2.79
C TYR A 161 -15.33 8.41 1.72
N PHE A 162 -15.75 8.29 0.48
CA PHE A 162 -15.33 9.19 -0.58
C PHE A 162 -16.48 9.53 -1.53
N LYS A 163 -16.32 10.66 -2.21
CA LYS A 163 -17.10 11.08 -3.37
C LYS A 163 -16.18 11.49 -4.49
N LEU A 164 -16.41 10.95 -5.67
CA LEU A 164 -15.68 11.28 -6.90
C LEU A 164 -16.30 12.49 -7.60
N LEU A 165 -15.56 13.09 -8.53
CA LEU A 165 -16.03 14.20 -9.34
C LEU A 165 -17.19 13.83 -10.28
N ASN A 166 -17.26 12.56 -10.70
CA ASN A 166 -18.37 12.03 -11.51
C ASN A 166 -19.65 11.74 -10.71
N GLY A 167 -19.63 12.02 -9.40
CA GLY A 167 -20.79 11.82 -8.51
C GLY A 167 -20.83 10.44 -7.82
N PHE A 168 -20.00 9.47 -8.24
CA PHE A 168 -19.92 8.18 -7.53
C PHE A 168 -19.42 8.40 -6.10
N GLU A 169 -20.12 7.78 -5.15
CA GLU A 169 -19.74 7.84 -3.74
C GLU A 169 -19.88 6.48 -3.08
N LYS A 170 -19.07 6.22 -2.08
CA LYS A 170 -19.11 4.98 -1.33
C LYS A 170 -18.68 5.18 0.10
N THR A 171 -19.33 4.41 0.99
CA THR A 171 -19.02 4.33 2.41
C THR A 171 -18.66 2.91 2.77
N VAL A 172 -17.68 2.74 3.65
CA VAL A 172 -17.36 1.48 4.33
C VAL A 172 -17.34 1.75 5.82
N TYR A 173 -18.10 0.95 6.55
CA TYR A 173 -18.17 0.97 8.01
C TYR A 173 -17.73 -0.38 8.56
N MET A 174 -17.03 -0.36 9.66
CA MET A 174 -16.74 -1.53 10.49
C MET A 174 -16.99 -1.16 11.95
N SER A 175 -17.73 -2.02 12.66
CA SER A 175 -17.89 -1.85 14.11
C SER A 175 -16.56 -2.07 14.82
N LYS A 176 -16.45 -1.58 16.04
CA LYS A 176 -15.26 -1.80 16.87
C LYS A 176 -14.99 -3.28 17.08
N GLU A 177 -16.04 -4.09 17.28
CA GLU A 177 -15.94 -5.55 17.41
C GLU A 177 -15.41 -6.22 16.15
N GLU A 178 -15.95 -5.83 14.98
CA GLU A 178 -15.46 -6.33 13.69
C GLU A 178 -13.99 -5.94 13.48
N MET A 179 -13.59 -4.75 13.93
CA MET A 179 -12.22 -4.28 13.83
C MET A 179 -11.28 -5.05 14.78
N GLU A 180 -11.71 -5.38 15.98
CA GLU A 180 -10.94 -6.23 16.89
C GLU A 180 -10.75 -7.65 16.35
N ILE A 181 -11.80 -8.24 15.77
CA ILE A 181 -11.73 -9.55 15.10
C ILE A 181 -10.75 -9.48 13.94
N HIS A 182 -10.81 -8.41 13.14
CA HIS A 182 -9.88 -8.18 12.05
C HIS A 182 -8.43 -8.07 12.55
N ALA A 183 -8.18 -7.25 13.57
CA ALA A 183 -6.87 -7.07 14.16
C ALA A 183 -6.28 -8.39 14.69
N LYS A 184 -7.07 -9.18 15.40
CA LYS A 184 -6.66 -10.50 15.92
C LYS A 184 -6.41 -11.50 14.80
N LYS A 185 -7.19 -11.46 13.72
CA LYS A 185 -7.03 -12.39 12.60
C LYS A 185 -5.76 -12.12 11.80
N TYR A 186 -5.41 -10.85 11.60
CA TYR A 186 -4.43 -10.46 10.61
C TYR A 186 -3.11 -9.93 11.19
N SER A 187 -3.07 -9.47 12.44
CA SER A 187 -1.84 -8.99 13.06
C SER A 187 -1.21 -10.06 13.95
N GLN A 188 -0.05 -10.57 13.54
CA GLN A 188 0.69 -11.57 14.31
C GLN A 188 1.15 -11.03 15.67
N SER A 189 1.49 -9.75 15.77
CA SER A 189 1.87 -9.13 17.03
C SER A 189 0.69 -9.00 17.98
N TYR A 190 -0.49 -8.61 17.47
CA TYR A 190 -1.70 -8.45 18.27
C TYR A 190 -2.31 -9.80 18.69
N SER A 191 -2.14 -10.85 17.90
CA SER A 191 -2.59 -12.23 18.18
C SER A 191 -1.55 -13.10 18.90
N SER A 192 -0.42 -12.51 19.28
CA SER A 192 0.66 -13.25 19.95
C SER A 192 0.23 -13.81 21.30
N SER A 193 0.74 -15.00 21.66
CA SER A 193 0.59 -15.57 23.00
C SER A 193 1.43 -14.88 24.09
N LYS A 194 2.32 -13.96 23.69
CA LYS A 194 3.22 -13.23 24.59
C LYS A 194 2.67 -11.83 24.86
N ASP A 195 2.23 -11.56 26.07
CA ASP A 195 1.63 -10.28 26.48
C ASP A 195 2.48 -9.05 26.14
N TRP A 196 3.80 -9.14 26.27
CA TRP A 196 4.69 -8.01 25.98
C TRP A 196 4.73 -7.68 24.48
N VAL A 197 4.54 -8.69 23.59
CA VAL A 197 4.44 -8.49 22.13
C VAL A 197 3.11 -7.81 21.80
N VAL A 198 2.01 -8.29 22.40
CA VAL A 198 0.68 -7.70 22.21
C VAL A 198 0.68 -6.24 22.66
N LYS A 199 1.16 -5.95 23.87
CA LYS A 199 1.23 -4.57 24.41
C LYS A 199 2.11 -3.64 23.57
N GLY A 200 3.13 -4.15 22.90
CA GLY A 200 4.01 -3.39 21.99
C GLY A 200 3.49 -3.27 20.57
N SER A 201 2.37 -3.90 20.22
CA SER A 201 1.80 -3.83 18.87
C SER A 201 1.14 -2.47 18.62
N LEU A 202 1.12 -2.02 17.36
CA LEU A 202 0.41 -0.79 16.99
C LEU A 202 -1.10 -0.89 17.26
N TRP A 203 -1.68 -2.08 17.13
CA TRP A 203 -3.08 -2.31 17.49
C TRP A 203 -3.39 -2.14 18.98
N SER A 204 -2.38 -2.26 19.85
CA SER A 204 -2.57 -1.99 21.29
C SER A 204 -2.23 -0.55 21.68
N THR A 205 -1.30 0.09 20.96
CA THR A 205 -0.80 1.43 21.31
C THR A 205 -1.54 2.56 20.59
N ASP A 206 -2.09 2.26 19.39
CA ASP A 206 -2.84 3.21 18.55
C ASP A 206 -3.93 2.45 17.77
N PHE A 207 -4.92 1.93 18.49
CA PHE A 207 -6.00 1.14 17.91
C PHE A 207 -6.80 1.94 16.87
N ASP A 208 -7.17 3.18 17.22
CA ASP A 208 -8.02 4.02 16.38
C ASP A 208 -7.30 4.41 15.07
N GLY A 209 -6.02 4.77 15.15
CA GLY A 209 -5.22 5.05 13.96
C GLY A 209 -5.09 3.85 13.02
N MET A 210 -4.91 2.63 13.57
CA MET A 210 -4.87 1.39 12.79
C MET A 210 -6.24 1.04 12.20
N ALA A 211 -7.33 1.29 12.93
CA ALA A 211 -8.68 1.05 12.47
C ALA A 211 -9.08 2.01 11.34
N ILE A 212 -8.80 3.31 11.47
CA ILE A 212 -8.99 4.31 10.42
C ILE A 212 -8.21 3.93 9.15
N LYS A 213 -6.94 3.54 9.30
CA LYS A 213 -6.14 3.03 8.18
C LYS A 213 -6.82 1.84 7.50
N THR A 214 -7.34 0.91 8.30
CA THR A 214 -7.94 -0.33 7.80
C THR A 214 -9.22 -0.09 7.01
N VAL A 215 -10.16 0.72 7.52
CA VAL A 215 -11.40 1.03 6.79
C VAL A 215 -11.10 1.83 5.52
N LEU A 216 -10.14 2.76 5.57
CA LEU A 216 -9.75 3.55 4.40
C LEU A 216 -9.09 2.68 3.32
N LYS A 217 -8.13 1.82 3.70
CA LYS A 217 -7.51 0.86 2.79
C LYS A 217 -8.56 -0.04 2.14
N ARG A 218 -9.52 -0.56 2.94
CA ARG A 218 -10.62 -1.41 2.45
C ARG A 218 -11.54 -0.68 1.49
N LEU A 219 -11.85 0.59 1.76
CA LEU A 219 -12.65 1.43 0.88
C LEU A 219 -11.93 1.66 -0.46
N LEU A 220 -10.66 2.09 -0.40
CA LEU A 220 -9.88 2.44 -1.60
C LEU A 220 -9.52 1.22 -2.45
N SER A 221 -9.12 0.11 -1.83
CA SER A 221 -8.76 -1.11 -2.56
C SER A 221 -9.94 -1.74 -3.31
N LYS A 222 -11.16 -1.57 -2.81
CA LYS A 222 -12.35 -2.18 -3.40
C LYS A 222 -13.12 -1.27 -4.33
N TYR A 223 -13.18 0.01 -4.04
CA TYR A 223 -14.06 0.97 -4.73
C TYR A 223 -13.32 2.21 -5.23
N GLY A 224 -12.09 2.44 -4.80
CA GLY A 224 -11.31 3.61 -5.16
C GLY A 224 -10.71 3.51 -6.56
N ILE A 225 -10.18 4.64 -7.02
CA ILE A 225 -9.41 4.71 -8.26
C ILE A 225 -8.01 4.16 -7.98
N LEU A 226 -7.67 3.05 -8.61
CA LEU A 226 -6.39 2.39 -8.48
C LEU A 226 -5.40 2.95 -9.51
N SER A 227 -4.77 4.10 -9.19
CA SER A 227 -3.59 4.55 -9.93
C SER A 227 -2.43 3.56 -9.75
N ILE A 228 -1.39 3.65 -10.58
CA ILE A 228 -0.19 2.79 -10.47
C ILE A 228 0.44 2.94 -9.08
N GLU A 229 0.51 4.17 -8.57
CA GLU A 229 1.04 4.45 -7.24
C GLU A 229 0.15 3.84 -6.14
N MET A 230 -1.17 3.92 -6.28
CA MET A 230 -2.10 3.33 -5.31
C MET A 230 -2.00 1.80 -5.32
N GLN A 231 -1.89 1.17 -6.48
CA GLN A 231 -1.66 -0.28 -6.61
C GLN A 231 -0.34 -0.67 -5.93
N SER A 232 0.73 0.05 -6.23
CA SER A 232 2.04 -0.17 -5.60
C SER A 232 1.99 0.03 -4.08
N ALA A 233 1.28 1.06 -3.60
CA ALA A 233 1.12 1.32 -2.17
C ALA A 233 0.38 0.18 -1.45
N ILE A 234 -0.73 -0.31 -2.03
CA ILE A 234 -1.52 -1.41 -1.47
C ILE A 234 -0.69 -2.71 -1.47
N THR A 235 0.03 -2.97 -2.57
CA THR A 235 0.84 -4.19 -2.72
C THR A 235 2.04 -4.20 -1.77
N ASN A 236 2.69 -3.07 -1.54
CA ASN A 236 3.88 -3.03 -0.68
C ASN A 236 3.57 -2.73 0.80
N ASP A 237 2.32 -2.39 1.13
CA ASP A 237 1.93 -2.12 2.51
C ASP A 237 2.10 -3.37 3.38
N GLN A 238 2.84 -3.25 4.47
CA GLN A 238 3.18 -4.33 5.40
C GLN A 238 4.07 -5.44 4.79
N ALA A 239 4.82 -5.13 3.74
CA ALA A 239 5.76 -6.06 3.13
C ALA A 239 7.21 -5.76 3.53
N VAL A 240 7.99 -6.82 3.72
CA VAL A 240 9.46 -6.76 3.69
C VAL A 240 9.88 -6.89 2.23
N ILE A 241 10.68 -5.97 1.74
CA ILE A 241 11.10 -5.98 0.34
C ILE A 241 12.44 -6.71 0.23
N ASN A 242 12.44 -7.88 -0.39
CA ASN A 242 13.62 -8.67 -0.70
C ASN A 242 13.88 -8.60 -2.22
N ASP A 243 15.01 -8.03 -2.63
CA ASP A 243 15.40 -7.88 -4.04
C ASP A 243 14.28 -7.35 -4.97
N GLY A 244 13.51 -6.39 -4.45
CA GLY A 244 12.40 -5.76 -5.19
C GLY A 244 11.08 -6.55 -5.17
N THR A 245 11.05 -7.74 -4.57
CA THR A 245 9.84 -8.55 -4.38
C THR A 245 9.27 -8.34 -2.99
N PRO A 246 7.96 -8.04 -2.85
CA PRO A 246 7.32 -7.95 -1.54
C PRO A 246 7.13 -9.33 -0.92
N GLU A 247 7.62 -9.50 0.29
CA GLU A 247 7.40 -10.68 1.13
C GLU A 247 6.49 -10.27 2.30
N TYR A 248 5.31 -10.84 2.35
CA TYR A 248 4.34 -10.53 3.39
C TYR A 248 4.58 -11.39 4.62
N VAL A 249 4.77 -10.73 5.72
CA VAL A 249 5.02 -11.38 6.99
C VAL A 249 3.72 -11.60 7.76
N ASP A 250 2.76 -10.67 7.63
CA ASP A 250 1.39 -10.85 8.09
C ASP A 250 0.53 -11.45 6.99
N ASN A 251 -0.30 -12.44 7.34
CA ASN A 251 -1.14 -13.18 6.38
C ASN A 251 -2.22 -12.31 5.71
N GLN A 252 -2.43 -11.08 6.17
CA GLN A 252 -3.52 -10.21 5.73
C GLN A 252 -3.50 -9.94 4.23
N VAL A 253 -2.38 -9.47 3.71
CA VAL A 253 -2.31 -9.10 2.28
C VAL A 253 -2.32 -10.34 1.41
N ARG A 254 -1.68 -11.41 1.87
CA ARG A 254 -1.67 -12.69 1.15
C ARG A 254 -3.08 -13.30 1.04
N GLU A 255 -3.88 -13.26 2.11
CA GLU A 255 -5.26 -13.76 2.08
C GLU A 255 -6.17 -12.85 1.24
N GLU A 256 -6.04 -11.51 1.34
CA GLU A 256 -6.78 -10.57 0.51
C GLU A 256 -6.43 -10.73 -0.97
N LEU A 257 -5.16 -10.89 -1.32
CA LEU A 257 -4.73 -11.17 -2.69
C LEU A 257 -5.26 -12.52 -3.18
N LEU A 258 -5.25 -13.56 -2.33
CA LEU A 258 -5.79 -14.88 -2.66
C LEU A 258 -7.33 -14.88 -2.77
N GLN A 259 -8.02 -14.05 -2.00
CA GLN A 259 -9.48 -13.89 -2.09
C GLN A 259 -9.89 -13.09 -3.32
N ASN A 260 -9.09 -12.10 -3.73
CA ASN A 260 -9.34 -11.26 -4.89
C ASN A 260 -8.74 -11.84 -6.18
N ALA A 261 -7.81 -12.78 -6.08
CA ALA A 261 -7.25 -13.47 -7.24
C ALA A 261 -8.33 -14.34 -7.90
N ASN A 262 -8.48 -14.18 -9.21
CA ASN A 262 -9.34 -15.07 -10.02
C ASN A 262 -8.83 -16.50 -9.88
N LYS A 263 -9.52 -17.32 -9.08
CA LYS A 263 -9.18 -18.73 -8.83
C LYS A 263 -9.45 -19.67 -10.01
N LYS A 264 -10.05 -19.15 -11.09
CA LYS A 264 -10.20 -19.89 -12.35
C LYS A 264 -8.98 -19.58 -13.21
N THR A 265 -8.07 -20.54 -13.32
CA THR A 265 -7.12 -20.60 -14.43
C THR A 265 -7.95 -20.62 -15.70
N ILE A 266 -7.93 -19.54 -16.47
CA ILE A 266 -8.45 -19.56 -17.83
C ILE A 266 -7.49 -20.46 -18.60
N GLY A 267 -7.88 -21.72 -18.78
CA GLY A 267 -7.19 -22.62 -19.71
C GLY A 267 -7.36 -22.02 -21.10
N ILE A 268 -6.38 -21.27 -21.54
CA ILE A 268 -6.26 -20.91 -22.95
C ILE A 268 -5.94 -22.23 -23.65
N PRO A 269 -6.80 -22.75 -24.54
CA PRO A 269 -6.46 -23.93 -25.32
C PRO A 269 -5.17 -23.58 -26.08
N VAL A 270 -4.14 -24.41 -25.90
CA VAL A 270 -2.86 -24.25 -26.63
C VAL A 270 -3.01 -24.83 -28.04
N ASP A 271 -4.06 -24.45 -28.73
CA ASP A 271 -4.19 -24.58 -30.18
C ASP A 271 -3.88 -23.20 -30.81
N ALA A 272 -2.73 -22.64 -30.42
CA ALA A 272 -2.14 -21.56 -31.20
C ALA A 272 -1.60 -22.19 -32.47
N VAL A 273 -2.37 -22.08 -33.54
CA VAL A 273 -1.90 -22.30 -34.88
C VAL A 273 -0.72 -21.33 -35.11
N GLU A 274 0.47 -21.89 -35.28
CA GLU A 274 1.63 -21.12 -35.70
C GLU A 274 1.30 -20.51 -37.09
N THR A 275 0.89 -19.25 -37.09
CA THR A 275 0.80 -18.46 -38.31
C THR A 275 2.22 -17.99 -38.64
N GLU A 276 2.83 -18.63 -39.61
CA GLU A 276 4.06 -18.13 -40.24
C GLU A 276 3.80 -16.71 -40.75
N PHE A 277 4.48 -15.74 -40.18
CA PHE A 277 4.55 -14.40 -40.72
C PHE A 277 5.41 -14.46 -42.01
N LYS A 278 4.78 -14.38 -43.20
CA LYS A 278 5.50 -14.09 -44.44
C LYS A 278 5.72 -12.60 -44.52
N GLU A 279 6.98 -12.19 -44.48
CA GLU A 279 7.38 -10.83 -44.87
C GLU A 279 6.88 -10.53 -46.28
N VAL A 280 5.99 -9.55 -46.39
CA VAL A 280 5.63 -8.99 -47.71
C VAL A 280 6.72 -7.99 -48.05
N LYS A 281 7.55 -8.35 -49.04
CA LYS A 281 8.51 -7.43 -49.66
C LYS A 281 7.75 -6.34 -50.39
N ASP A 282 8.20 -5.11 -50.21
CA ASP A 282 7.70 -3.90 -50.84
C ASP A 282 7.47 -4.09 -52.35
N VAL A 283 6.26 -3.82 -52.78
CA VAL A 283 5.93 -3.66 -54.20
C VAL A 283 5.80 -2.17 -54.49
N GLU A 284 6.66 -1.72 -55.39
CA GLU A 284 6.78 -0.36 -55.91
C GLU A 284 5.45 0.21 -56.41
N ASN A 285 5.31 1.52 -56.18
CA ASN A 285 4.31 2.43 -56.71
C ASN A 285 3.97 2.19 -58.18
N ASN A 286 2.70 2.02 -58.51
CA ASN A 286 2.13 2.48 -59.76
C ASN A 286 0.71 3.02 -59.54
N ASN A 287 0.54 4.25 -60.01
CA ASN A 287 -0.67 5.05 -60.10
C ASN A 287 -1.91 4.28 -60.53
N ILE A 288 -2.97 4.34 -59.71
CA ILE A 288 -4.35 4.26 -60.23
C ILE A 288 -5.18 5.26 -59.46
N GLN A 289 -5.64 6.31 -60.16
CA GLN A 289 -6.76 7.16 -59.75
C GLN A 289 -8.03 6.32 -59.86
N GLU A 290 -8.68 6.04 -58.74
CA GLU A 290 -10.06 5.61 -58.73
C GLU A 290 -10.86 6.45 -57.73
N THR A 291 -11.91 7.01 -58.27
CA THR A 291 -12.97 7.80 -57.65
C THR A 291 -13.60 7.02 -56.49
N ILE A 292 -13.56 7.61 -55.31
CA ILE A 292 -14.28 7.10 -54.14
C ILE A 292 -15.73 7.66 -54.15
N ASP A 293 -16.66 6.79 -54.50
CA ASP A 293 -18.08 6.99 -54.20
C ASP A 293 -18.31 6.71 -52.73
N GLN A 294 -18.69 7.75 -51.98
CA GLN A 294 -19.10 7.62 -50.57
C GLN A 294 -20.59 7.28 -50.51
N PRO A 295 -20.98 6.20 -49.81
CA PRO A 295 -22.40 6.03 -49.49
C PRO A 295 -22.81 7.00 -48.42
N MET A 296 -23.84 7.79 -48.69
CA MET A 296 -24.54 8.63 -47.73
C MET A 296 -25.19 7.77 -46.64
N PHE A 297 -24.82 8.01 -45.39
CA PHE A 297 -25.53 7.49 -44.22
C PHE A 297 -26.76 8.35 -43.97
N GLU A 298 -27.95 7.81 -44.23
CA GLU A 298 -29.20 8.35 -43.71
C GLU A 298 -29.31 8.01 -42.23
N GLY A 299 -29.28 9.01 -41.35
CA GLY A 299 -29.57 8.88 -39.93
C GLY A 299 -31.09 8.71 -39.69
N PRO A 300 -31.50 7.91 -38.71
CA PRO A 300 -32.89 7.83 -38.31
C PRO A 300 -33.30 9.14 -37.63
N GLY A 301 -34.33 9.78 -38.14
CA GLY A 301 -35.02 10.86 -37.47
C GLY A 301 -35.74 10.40 -36.20
N PHE A 302 -35.55 11.18 -35.13
CA PHE A 302 -36.57 11.69 -34.20
C PHE A 302 -35.87 12.64 -33.24
#